data_69e7647bc282b3e68c533420a4e1f6dd
#
_entry.id   69e7647bc282b3e68c533420a4e1f6dd
#
_cell.length_a   1.000
_cell.length_b   1.000
_cell.length_c   1.000
_cell.angle_alpha   90.00
_cell.angle_beta   90.00
_cell.angle_gamma   90.00
#
_symmetry.space_group_name_H-M   'P 1'
#
loop_
_entity.id
_entity.type
_entity.pdbx_description
1 polymer ?
#
loop_
_entity_poly.entity_id
_entity_poly.type
_entity_poly.pdbx_seq_one_letter_code
_entity_poly.pdbx_strand_id
1 'polypeptide(L)'
;MAMEAYKLGVRKLGEAKMNETMRKSTERILRTHFNIGIVDNPYLSLDVAQSIPNNTEHKKAAHQAHLKSIVMLKNSDGIIHKSSAANRKPRVYIPRVYLAAAGGWTRTLASAEPGFDLKIAGEYYDVLTDKLAEKFTGPADEKGKPTLHPDDIKRVSKEEIAKCDFALVRINNPKNGNPTFMESGGMREGPGSVGSITDRKDFKYLPISLRYRPYTADSKFVRRESLGGDMIKVTQNGKEKLVKENRSYFGEKAIITNERHLGLLLNIEAAAKKVIVALDVSNPMIFNEFESKVDAIVIGFGGDRSDRVPDKAFLEIITGQVEPSGLLPLQMPANMETVEAQFEDVPRDMKCHVDSDGHTYDFAFGLNWSGVIKDKRTAKYNVPPIVGNPLK
;
A
#
# COMPACT_ATOMS: atom_id res chain seq x y z
N MET A 1 14.33 5.37 28.02
CA MET A 1 14.85 4.50 26.91
C MET A 1 16.35 4.64 26.67
N ALA A 2 16.87 5.79 26.26
CA ALA A 2 18.31 5.91 25.89
C ALA A 2 19.28 5.59 27.05
N MET A 3 19.02 6.05 28.25
CA MET A 3 19.88 5.79 29.41
C MET A 3 19.87 4.30 29.84
N GLU A 4 18.75 3.63 29.70
CA GLU A 4 18.66 2.19 30.03
C GLU A 4 19.37 1.33 28.99
N ALA A 5 19.26 1.70 27.72
CA ALA A 5 20.01 1.06 26.65
C ALA A 5 21.54 1.23 26.86
N TYR A 6 21.99 2.42 27.26
CA TYR A 6 23.37 2.66 27.63
C TYR A 6 23.83 1.78 28.79
N LYS A 7 23.07 1.76 29.91
CA LYS A 7 23.37 0.91 31.07
C LYS A 7 23.42 -0.59 30.72
N LEU A 8 22.54 -1.05 29.83
CA LEU A 8 22.54 -2.42 29.35
C LEU A 8 23.79 -2.70 28.50
N GLY A 9 24.15 -1.76 27.63
CA GLY A 9 25.37 -1.84 26.83
C GLY A 9 26.64 -1.90 27.69
N VAL A 10 26.73 -1.06 28.72
CA VAL A 10 27.84 -1.10 29.69
C VAL A 10 27.93 -2.46 30.39
N ARG A 11 26.79 -3.00 30.82
CA ARG A 11 26.78 -4.34 31.45
C ARG A 11 27.23 -5.46 30.51
N LYS A 12 26.90 -5.37 29.21
CA LYS A 12 27.22 -6.41 28.22
C LYS A 12 28.62 -6.27 27.61
N LEU A 13 29.09 -5.08 27.38
CA LEU A 13 30.29 -4.78 26.60
C LEU A 13 31.44 -4.21 27.45
N GLY A 14 31.16 -3.78 28.68
CA GLY A 14 32.04 -2.94 29.47
C GLY A 14 31.95 -1.46 29.08
N GLU A 15 32.28 -0.58 30.02
CA GLU A 15 32.08 0.87 29.86
C GLU A 15 32.94 1.44 28.72
N ALA A 16 34.21 1.06 28.66
CA ALA A 16 35.14 1.54 27.62
C ALA A 16 34.62 1.21 26.21
N LYS A 17 34.16 0.00 25.99
CA LYS A 17 33.62 -0.44 24.68
C LYS A 17 32.31 0.23 24.34
N MET A 18 31.45 0.42 25.34
CA MET A 18 30.18 1.13 25.15
C MET A 18 30.42 2.58 24.78
N ASN A 19 31.35 3.28 25.48
CA ASN A 19 31.71 4.66 25.18
C ASN A 19 32.34 4.80 23.79
N GLU A 20 33.21 3.88 23.38
CA GLU A 20 33.74 3.84 22.00
C GLU A 20 32.61 3.71 20.97
N THR A 21 31.62 2.81 21.22
CA THR A 21 30.47 2.60 20.34
C THR A 21 29.61 3.86 20.24
N MET A 22 29.35 4.51 21.37
CA MET A 22 28.61 5.78 21.41
C MET A 22 29.33 6.88 20.66
N ARG A 23 30.66 7.02 20.84
CA ARG A 23 31.48 7.99 20.13
C ARG A 23 31.40 7.78 18.61
N LYS A 24 31.55 6.55 18.14
CA LYS A 24 31.45 6.21 16.72
C LYS A 24 30.05 6.49 16.14
N SER A 25 29.00 6.22 16.92
CA SER A 25 27.63 6.53 16.53
C SER A 25 27.39 8.03 16.40
N THR A 26 27.85 8.79 17.41
CA THR A 26 27.78 10.26 17.41
C THR A 26 28.55 10.85 16.23
N GLU A 27 29.76 10.36 15.98
CA GLU A 27 30.57 10.80 14.84
C GLU A 27 29.85 10.61 13.51
N ARG A 28 29.18 9.47 13.30
CA ARG A 28 28.40 9.22 12.07
C ARG A 28 27.25 10.21 11.91
N ILE A 29 26.53 10.53 12.98
CA ILE A 29 25.44 11.52 12.98
C ILE A 29 25.99 12.92 12.68
N LEU A 30 27.03 13.33 13.42
CA LEU A 30 27.63 14.65 13.25
C LEU A 30 28.23 14.83 11.85
N ARG A 31 28.86 13.80 11.30
CA ARG A 31 29.39 13.83 9.92
C ARG A 31 28.32 14.21 8.90
N THR A 32 27.10 13.71 9.07
CA THR A 32 25.97 14.11 8.20
C THR A 32 25.67 15.58 8.34
N HIS A 33 25.60 16.11 9.58
CA HIS A 33 25.32 17.53 9.82
C HIS A 33 26.42 18.45 9.26
N PHE A 34 27.68 18.05 9.39
CA PHE A 34 28.82 18.79 8.78
C PHE A 34 28.73 18.74 7.25
N ASN A 35 28.48 17.58 6.66
CA ASN A 35 28.42 17.42 5.20
C ASN A 35 27.31 18.23 4.53
N ILE A 36 26.18 18.44 5.22
CA ILE A 36 25.07 19.28 4.70
C ILE A 36 25.25 20.77 5.08
N GLY A 37 26.34 21.14 5.78
CA GLY A 37 26.66 22.52 6.10
C GLY A 37 25.83 23.17 7.20
N ILE A 38 25.00 22.39 7.93
CA ILE A 38 24.10 22.94 8.96
C ILE A 38 24.85 23.53 10.17
N VAL A 39 26.10 23.10 10.38
CA VAL A 39 26.96 23.63 11.46
C VAL A 39 27.52 24.99 11.06
N ASP A 40 27.88 25.18 9.79
CA ASP A 40 28.45 26.43 9.30
C ASP A 40 27.37 27.47 9.00
N ASN A 41 26.21 27.02 8.54
CA ASN A 41 25.07 27.88 8.24
C ASN A 41 23.74 27.24 8.73
N PRO A 42 23.40 27.39 10.03
CA PRO A 42 22.20 26.80 10.60
C PRO A 42 20.89 27.52 10.21
N TYR A 43 21.00 28.67 9.57
CA TYR A 43 19.83 29.48 9.19
C TYR A 43 19.57 29.37 7.68
N LEU A 44 18.31 29.14 7.35
CA LEU A 44 17.84 29.11 5.98
C LEU A 44 17.03 30.38 5.70
N SER A 45 17.26 31.04 4.58
CA SER A 45 16.37 32.12 4.17
C SER A 45 15.03 31.56 3.73
N LEU A 46 13.95 32.26 4.07
CA LEU A 46 12.57 31.85 3.71
C LEU A 46 12.42 31.74 2.20
N ASP A 47 12.98 32.69 1.45
CA ASP A 47 12.90 32.73 -0.01
C ASP A 47 13.58 31.49 -0.63
N VAL A 48 14.77 31.12 -0.13
CA VAL A 48 15.47 29.92 -0.57
C VAL A 48 14.65 28.67 -0.22
N ALA A 49 14.14 28.58 1.02
CA ALA A 49 13.33 27.46 1.47
C ALA A 49 12.06 27.27 0.62
N GLN A 50 11.44 28.35 0.20
CA GLN A 50 10.26 28.33 -0.69
C GLN A 50 10.61 28.04 -2.15
N SER A 51 11.76 28.47 -2.62
CA SER A 51 12.17 28.31 -4.02
C SER A 51 12.54 26.86 -4.36
N ILE A 52 13.15 26.12 -3.42
CA ILE A 52 13.62 24.75 -3.65
C ILE A 52 12.47 23.80 -4.00
N PRO A 53 11.39 23.64 -3.19
CA PRO A 53 10.28 22.74 -3.52
C PRO A 53 9.47 23.22 -4.72
N ASN A 54 9.55 24.51 -5.06
CA ASN A 54 8.88 25.09 -6.22
C ASN A 54 9.73 25.12 -7.50
N ASN A 55 10.96 24.64 -7.42
CA ASN A 55 11.84 24.56 -8.58
C ASN A 55 11.25 23.66 -9.67
N THR A 56 11.16 24.19 -10.91
CA THR A 56 10.57 23.48 -12.05
C THR A 56 11.33 22.21 -12.41
N GLU A 57 12.65 22.22 -12.33
CA GLU A 57 13.47 21.04 -12.64
C GLU A 57 13.29 19.94 -11.60
N HIS A 58 13.18 20.30 -10.31
CA HIS A 58 12.88 19.34 -9.25
C HIS A 58 11.50 18.70 -9.44
N LYS A 59 10.48 19.51 -9.77
CA LYS A 59 9.13 19.00 -10.07
C LYS A 59 9.12 18.07 -11.28
N LYS A 60 9.86 18.43 -12.33
CA LYS A 60 10.02 17.59 -13.52
C LYS A 60 10.74 16.27 -13.20
N ALA A 61 11.82 16.33 -12.43
CA ALA A 61 12.54 15.13 -11.99
C ALA A 61 11.65 14.21 -11.13
N ALA A 62 10.89 14.78 -10.18
CA ALA A 62 9.94 14.03 -9.36
C ALA A 62 8.84 13.37 -10.21
N HIS A 63 8.27 14.12 -11.16
CA HIS A 63 7.27 13.56 -12.09
C HIS A 63 7.84 12.40 -12.91
N GLN A 64 9.05 12.53 -13.44
CA GLN A 64 9.73 11.43 -14.15
C GLN A 64 10.00 10.22 -13.25
N ALA A 65 10.31 10.43 -11.96
CA ALA A 65 10.46 9.35 -11.00
C ALA A 65 9.12 8.61 -10.77
N HIS A 66 8.02 9.37 -10.63
CA HIS A 66 6.67 8.77 -10.52
C HIS A 66 6.32 7.94 -11.75
N LEU A 67 6.52 8.46 -12.96
CA LEU A 67 6.25 7.72 -14.20
C LEU A 67 7.03 6.39 -14.25
N LYS A 68 8.30 6.40 -13.85
CA LYS A 68 9.15 5.22 -13.82
C LYS A 68 8.81 4.23 -12.70
N SER A 69 8.11 4.67 -11.65
CA SER A 69 7.68 3.81 -10.54
C SER A 69 6.38 3.08 -10.80
N ILE A 70 5.59 3.50 -11.78
CA ILE A 70 4.32 2.87 -12.14
C ILE A 70 4.61 1.58 -12.91
N VAL A 71 4.03 0.47 -12.44
CA VAL A 71 4.16 -0.86 -13.03
C VAL A 71 2.85 -1.28 -13.69
N MET A 72 2.89 -1.64 -14.94
CA MET A 72 1.78 -2.29 -15.62
C MET A 72 1.91 -3.81 -15.43
N LEU A 73 0.91 -4.43 -14.80
CA LEU A 73 0.90 -5.87 -14.51
C LEU A 73 0.10 -6.67 -15.53
N LYS A 74 -0.99 -6.10 -16.02
CA LYS A 74 -1.88 -6.72 -16.99
C LYS A 74 -2.29 -5.71 -18.04
N ASN A 75 -2.42 -6.17 -19.28
CA ASN A 75 -2.87 -5.36 -20.42
C ASN A 75 -3.47 -6.24 -21.51
N SER A 76 -4.61 -6.86 -21.20
CA SER A 76 -5.30 -7.74 -22.14
C SER A 76 -5.78 -6.96 -23.36
N ASP A 77 -5.65 -7.55 -24.53
CA ASP A 77 -5.98 -6.95 -25.83
C ASP A 77 -5.29 -5.60 -26.10
N GLY A 78 -4.25 -5.26 -25.35
CA GLY A 78 -3.53 -4.01 -25.52
C GLY A 78 -4.38 -2.77 -25.26
N ILE A 79 -5.30 -2.81 -24.30
CA ILE A 79 -6.20 -1.67 -23.99
C ILE A 79 -5.42 -0.40 -23.62
N ILE A 80 -4.25 -0.56 -22.99
CA ILE A 80 -3.29 0.53 -22.77
C ILE A 80 -2.20 0.41 -23.85
N HIS A 81 -2.23 1.33 -24.79
CA HIS A 81 -1.29 1.37 -25.92
C HIS A 81 -0.86 2.80 -26.22
N LYS A 82 0.17 2.94 -27.02
CA LYS A 82 0.67 4.27 -27.42
C LYS A 82 -0.48 5.13 -27.94
N SER A 83 -0.63 6.31 -27.37
CA SER A 83 -1.67 7.25 -27.76
C SER A 83 -1.56 7.60 -29.22
N SER A 84 -2.65 7.46 -29.95
CA SER A 84 -2.84 8.01 -31.28
C SER A 84 -3.73 9.26 -31.18
N ALA A 85 -3.57 10.21 -32.09
CA ALA A 85 -4.45 11.37 -32.14
C ALA A 85 -5.90 10.92 -32.35
N ALA A 86 -6.67 10.86 -31.27
CA ALA A 86 -8.07 10.50 -31.32
C ALA A 86 -8.92 11.74 -31.63
N ASN A 87 -9.94 11.56 -32.50
CA ASN A 87 -10.88 12.64 -32.84
C ASN A 87 -11.82 13.05 -31.69
N ARG A 88 -11.88 12.27 -30.61
CA ARG A 88 -12.66 12.54 -29.41
C ARG A 88 -11.98 12.00 -28.14
N LYS A 89 -12.28 12.62 -27.01
CA LYS A 89 -11.92 12.05 -25.71
C LYS A 89 -12.76 10.80 -25.46
N PRO A 90 -12.17 9.70 -24.99
CA PRO A 90 -12.93 8.52 -24.53
C PRO A 90 -13.88 8.91 -23.38
N ARG A 91 -15.08 8.34 -23.37
CA ARG A 91 -16.01 8.47 -22.26
C ARG A 91 -15.70 7.42 -21.21
N VAL A 92 -15.35 7.85 -19.98
CA VAL A 92 -14.81 6.98 -18.93
C VAL A 92 -15.62 7.11 -17.65
N TYR A 93 -16.02 5.99 -17.08
CA TYR A 93 -16.62 5.97 -15.76
C TYR A 93 -15.56 5.87 -14.69
N ILE A 94 -15.48 6.88 -13.81
CA ILE A 94 -14.61 6.90 -12.64
C ILE A 94 -15.48 6.88 -11.39
N PRO A 95 -15.56 5.76 -10.67
CA PRO A 95 -16.41 5.63 -9.48
C PRO A 95 -15.87 6.44 -8.31
N ARG A 96 -16.76 6.84 -7.40
CA ARG A 96 -16.37 7.29 -6.07
C ARG A 96 -16.08 6.10 -5.18
N VAL A 97 -14.96 6.16 -4.48
CA VAL A 97 -14.52 5.15 -3.51
C VAL A 97 -14.77 5.66 -2.11
N TYR A 98 -15.50 4.88 -1.31
CA TYR A 98 -15.74 5.22 0.08
C TYR A 98 -14.51 4.95 0.92
N LEU A 99 -14.09 5.95 1.67
CA LEU A 99 -13.03 5.86 2.66
C LEU A 99 -13.64 6.07 4.04
N ALA A 100 -13.54 5.06 4.90
CA ALA A 100 -14.05 5.15 6.25
C ALA A 100 -13.33 6.25 7.05
N ALA A 101 -14.02 6.79 8.06
CA ALA A 101 -13.39 7.66 9.03
C ALA A 101 -12.23 6.93 9.71
N ALA A 102 -11.13 7.62 9.90
CA ALA A 102 -9.97 7.09 10.61
C ALA A 102 -9.62 8.00 11.78
N GLY A 103 -9.31 7.39 12.92
CA GLY A 103 -8.75 8.08 14.08
C GLY A 103 -7.24 8.20 13.94
N GLY A 104 -6.64 9.18 14.58
CA GLY A 104 -5.20 9.42 14.56
C GLY A 104 -4.88 10.79 15.14
N TRP A 105 -3.66 11.28 14.92
CA TRP A 105 -3.30 12.66 15.28
C TRP A 105 -4.22 13.69 14.62
N THR A 106 -4.66 13.38 13.41
CA THR A 106 -5.72 14.13 12.74
C THR A 106 -6.85 13.15 12.44
N ARG A 107 -8.01 13.39 13.10
CA ARG A 107 -9.22 12.64 12.79
C ARG A 107 -9.66 12.96 11.36
N THR A 108 -9.71 11.94 10.49
CA THR A 108 -10.29 12.09 9.16
C THR A 108 -11.73 11.61 9.17
N LEU A 109 -12.63 12.44 8.65
CA LEU A 109 -14.03 12.04 8.46
C LEU A 109 -14.15 11.05 7.30
N ALA A 110 -15.23 10.28 7.29
CA ALA A 110 -15.57 9.46 6.15
C ALA A 110 -15.74 10.33 4.89
N SER A 111 -15.20 9.87 3.78
CA SER A 111 -15.29 10.57 2.48
C SER A 111 -15.57 9.59 1.36
N ALA A 112 -16.05 10.10 0.24
CA ALA A 112 -16.23 9.34 -0.99
C ALA A 112 -15.70 10.18 -2.15
N GLU A 113 -14.45 9.94 -2.48
CA GLU A 113 -13.76 10.67 -3.52
C GLU A 113 -13.72 9.85 -4.81
N PRO A 114 -13.78 10.48 -5.98
CA PRO A 114 -13.43 9.81 -7.23
C PRO A 114 -12.01 9.25 -7.13
N GLY A 115 -11.75 8.14 -7.80
CA GLY A 115 -10.43 7.53 -7.81
C GLY A 115 -9.32 8.46 -8.32
N PHE A 116 -9.70 9.44 -9.15
CA PHE A 116 -8.82 10.49 -9.71
C PHE A 116 -9.45 11.86 -9.52
N ASP A 117 -8.62 12.89 -9.45
CA ASP A 117 -9.06 14.28 -9.53
C ASP A 117 -9.79 14.51 -10.86
N LEU A 118 -11.05 14.94 -10.78
CA LEU A 118 -11.91 15.05 -11.97
C LEU A 118 -11.45 16.15 -12.93
N LYS A 119 -10.76 17.19 -12.43
CA LYS A 119 -10.20 18.24 -13.27
C LYS A 119 -9.04 17.70 -14.09
N ILE A 120 -8.13 16.96 -13.45
CA ILE A 120 -6.99 16.34 -14.14
C ILE A 120 -7.50 15.25 -15.09
N ALA A 121 -8.41 14.38 -14.65
CA ALA A 121 -8.98 13.33 -15.52
C ALA A 121 -9.74 13.92 -16.73
N GLY A 122 -10.40 15.07 -16.54
CA GLY A 122 -11.12 15.80 -17.60
C GLY A 122 -10.20 16.39 -18.68
N GLU A 123 -8.89 16.49 -18.44
CA GLU A 123 -7.94 16.85 -19.49
C GLU A 123 -7.83 15.73 -20.56
N TYR A 124 -8.03 14.48 -20.16
CA TYR A 124 -7.87 13.28 -20.98
C TYR A 124 -9.20 12.64 -21.44
N TYR A 125 -10.24 12.72 -20.61
CA TYR A 125 -11.47 11.95 -20.75
C TYR A 125 -12.74 12.81 -20.67
N ASP A 126 -13.84 12.33 -21.28
CA ASP A 126 -15.20 12.69 -20.92
C ASP A 126 -15.61 11.86 -19.71
N VAL A 127 -15.60 12.46 -18.51
CA VAL A 127 -15.70 11.74 -17.24
C VAL A 127 -17.14 11.63 -16.77
N LEU A 128 -17.61 10.41 -16.59
CA LEU A 128 -18.84 10.06 -15.86
C LEU A 128 -18.46 9.62 -14.44
N THR A 129 -19.11 10.15 -13.41
CA THR A 129 -18.85 9.76 -12.00
C THR A 129 -20.12 9.73 -11.17
N ASP A 130 -20.05 9.06 -10.01
CA ASP A 130 -21.16 8.98 -9.05
C ASP A 130 -21.46 10.35 -8.42
N LYS A 131 -22.69 10.50 -7.94
CA LYS A 131 -23.13 11.67 -7.16
C LYS A 131 -23.19 11.33 -5.67
N LEU A 132 -23.11 12.33 -4.82
CA LEU A 132 -23.38 12.18 -3.40
C LEU A 132 -24.84 12.58 -3.10
N ALA A 133 -25.44 11.96 -2.10
CA ALA A 133 -26.72 12.38 -1.57
C ALA A 133 -26.63 13.79 -0.99
N GLU A 134 -27.69 14.58 -1.09
CA GLU A 134 -27.75 15.92 -0.50
C GLU A 134 -27.67 15.89 1.04
N LYS A 135 -28.18 14.84 1.65
CA LYS A 135 -28.13 14.61 3.10
C LYS A 135 -27.44 13.27 3.37
N PHE A 136 -26.51 13.27 4.31
CA PHE A 136 -25.83 12.07 4.74
C PHE A 136 -26.60 11.33 5.82
N THR A 137 -26.42 10.00 5.86
CA THR A 137 -27.16 9.08 6.74
C THR A 137 -26.25 8.33 7.72
N GLY A 138 -24.94 8.58 7.68
CA GLY A 138 -23.97 7.95 8.58
C GLY A 138 -24.06 8.47 10.02
N PRO A 139 -23.33 7.83 10.95
CA PRO A 139 -23.31 8.23 12.36
C PRO A 139 -23.01 9.71 12.53
N ALA A 140 -23.64 10.34 13.52
CA ALA A 140 -23.38 11.75 13.81
C ALA A 140 -21.95 11.96 14.32
N ASP A 141 -21.36 13.06 13.91
CA ASP A 141 -20.06 13.52 14.43
C ASP A 141 -20.22 14.14 15.86
N GLU A 142 -19.14 14.65 16.41
CA GLU A 142 -19.12 15.28 17.75
C GLU A 142 -20.03 16.51 17.86
N LYS A 143 -20.41 17.09 16.74
CA LYS A 143 -21.34 18.24 16.65
C LYS A 143 -22.77 17.82 16.34
N GLY A 144 -23.05 16.51 16.36
CA GLY A 144 -24.37 15.96 16.04
C GLY A 144 -24.73 15.97 14.54
N LYS A 145 -23.78 16.27 13.66
CA LYS A 145 -24.01 16.31 12.22
C LYS A 145 -23.82 14.91 11.60
N PRO A 146 -24.80 14.40 10.82
CA PRO A 146 -24.63 13.13 10.12
C PRO A 146 -23.39 13.13 9.23
N THR A 147 -22.63 12.03 9.29
CA THR A 147 -21.46 11.81 8.42
C THR A 147 -21.85 10.99 7.19
N LEU A 148 -20.94 10.89 6.25
CA LEU A 148 -21.13 10.12 5.02
C LEU A 148 -21.25 8.63 5.34
N HIS A 149 -22.33 7.99 4.82
CA HIS A 149 -22.49 6.54 4.76
C HIS A 149 -22.23 6.02 3.34
N PRO A 150 -21.78 4.78 3.15
CA PRO A 150 -21.61 4.20 1.80
C PRO A 150 -22.83 4.32 0.90
N ASP A 151 -24.04 4.19 1.45
CA ASP A 151 -25.31 4.25 0.70
C ASP A 151 -25.68 5.68 0.26
N ASP A 152 -24.99 6.68 0.78
CA ASP A 152 -25.14 8.07 0.34
C ASP A 152 -24.45 8.31 -1.01
N ILE A 153 -23.68 7.34 -1.52
CA ILE A 153 -23.08 7.40 -2.85
C ILE A 153 -24.14 6.92 -3.85
N LYS A 154 -24.66 7.85 -4.62
CA LYS A 154 -25.63 7.56 -5.69
C LYS A 154 -24.87 7.08 -6.92
N ARG A 155 -24.79 5.77 -7.06
CA ARG A 155 -24.10 5.10 -8.16
C ARG A 155 -24.74 5.40 -9.50
N VAL A 156 -23.89 5.57 -10.51
CA VAL A 156 -24.32 5.61 -11.91
C VAL A 156 -25.00 4.28 -12.27
N SER A 157 -26.05 4.32 -13.07
CA SER A 157 -26.74 3.09 -13.49
C SER A 157 -25.88 2.21 -14.39
N LYS A 158 -26.16 0.92 -14.42
CA LYS A 158 -25.43 -0.03 -15.26
C LYS A 158 -25.54 0.32 -16.74
N GLU A 159 -26.69 0.80 -17.17
CA GLU A 159 -26.96 1.21 -18.54
C GLU A 159 -26.10 2.41 -18.96
N GLU A 160 -25.85 3.36 -18.06
CA GLU A 160 -24.97 4.50 -18.34
C GLU A 160 -23.49 4.10 -18.30
N ILE A 161 -23.10 3.21 -17.38
CA ILE A 161 -21.74 2.65 -17.34
C ILE A 161 -21.45 1.87 -18.64
N ALA A 162 -22.40 1.09 -19.14
CA ALA A 162 -22.27 0.33 -20.39
C ALA A 162 -22.10 1.22 -21.63
N LYS A 163 -22.45 2.51 -21.57
CA LYS A 163 -22.21 3.47 -22.66
C LYS A 163 -20.78 4.03 -22.66
N CYS A 164 -20.04 3.86 -21.57
CA CYS A 164 -18.64 4.30 -21.49
C CYS A 164 -17.72 3.41 -22.34
N ASP A 165 -16.62 3.96 -22.81
CA ASP A 165 -15.59 3.19 -23.51
C ASP A 165 -14.93 2.19 -22.55
N PHE A 166 -14.67 2.61 -21.31
CA PHE A 166 -14.23 1.75 -20.22
C PHE A 166 -14.54 2.37 -18.85
N ALA A 167 -14.38 1.58 -17.79
CA ALA A 167 -14.35 2.05 -16.42
C ALA A 167 -12.91 2.11 -15.91
N LEU A 168 -12.56 3.19 -15.23
CA LEU A 168 -11.25 3.39 -14.60
C LEU A 168 -11.44 3.41 -13.09
N VAL A 169 -11.10 2.32 -12.44
CA VAL A 169 -11.29 2.10 -11.01
C VAL A 169 -9.96 2.25 -10.29
N ARG A 170 -9.86 3.20 -9.37
CA ARG A 170 -8.68 3.33 -8.51
C ARG A 170 -9.04 2.95 -7.09
N ILE A 171 -8.33 1.99 -6.55
CA ILE A 171 -8.48 1.51 -5.17
C ILE A 171 -7.13 1.38 -4.50
N ASN A 172 -7.12 1.42 -3.19
CA ASN A 172 -5.92 1.15 -2.40
C ASN A 172 -5.80 -0.35 -2.14
N ASN A 173 -4.58 -0.81 -1.88
CA ASN A 173 -4.41 -2.18 -1.43
C ASN A 173 -5.16 -2.45 -0.11
N PRO A 174 -5.43 -3.72 0.21
CA PRO A 174 -6.11 -4.08 1.44
C PRO A 174 -5.40 -3.54 2.67
N LYS A 175 -6.16 -3.08 3.64
CA LYS A 175 -5.63 -2.74 4.97
C LYS A 175 -5.02 -3.98 5.61
N ASN A 176 -3.94 -3.80 6.33
CA ASN A 176 -3.15 -4.88 6.88
C ASN A 176 -2.93 -4.75 8.39
N GLY A 177 -2.66 -5.87 9.00
CA GLY A 177 -2.23 -5.97 10.38
C GLY A 177 -3.24 -5.49 11.42
N ASN A 178 -2.77 -5.28 12.61
CA ASN A 178 -3.53 -4.55 13.61
C ASN A 178 -3.76 -3.12 13.12
N PRO A 179 -4.86 -2.50 13.56
CA PRO A 179 -4.95 -1.07 13.42
C PRO A 179 -3.62 -0.49 13.87
N THR A 180 -2.96 0.21 12.97
CA THR A 180 -1.72 0.85 13.34
C THR A 180 -2.01 1.81 14.47
N PHE A 181 -1.01 2.12 15.24
CA PHE A 181 -1.02 3.19 16.18
C PHE A 181 -1.79 4.45 15.71
N MET A 182 -1.74 4.76 14.43
CA MET A 182 -2.45 5.87 13.81
C MET A 182 -3.94 5.59 13.58
N GLU A 183 -4.31 4.36 13.28
CA GLU A 183 -5.71 3.96 13.09
C GLU A 183 -6.45 3.72 14.40
N SER A 184 -5.74 3.41 15.47
CA SER A 184 -6.30 3.18 16.81
C SER A 184 -6.43 4.43 17.68
N GLY A 185 -6.29 5.62 17.11
CA GLY A 185 -6.51 6.87 17.87
C GLY A 185 -5.28 7.46 18.52
N GLY A 186 -4.09 7.08 18.08
CA GLY A 186 -2.86 7.78 18.44
C GLY A 186 -2.02 7.18 19.55
N MET A 187 -1.00 7.91 19.98
CA MET A 187 0.04 7.56 20.92
C MET A 187 -0.43 7.30 22.37
N ARG A 188 -1.68 7.10 22.60
CA ARG A 188 -2.20 6.86 23.94
C ARG A 188 -2.38 5.36 24.16
N GLU A 189 -1.30 4.75 24.54
CA GLU A 189 -1.34 3.45 25.18
C GLU A 189 -1.76 3.68 26.64
N GLY A 190 -2.97 3.32 26.96
CA GLY A 190 -3.48 3.36 28.33
C GLY A 190 -4.71 2.48 28.44
N PRO A 191 -5.09 2.06 29.68
CA PRO A 191 -6.34 1.36 29.89
C PRO A 191 -7.51 2.20 29.33
N GLY A 192 -8.26 1.63 28.39
CA GLY A 192 -9.41 2.29 27.76
C GLY A 192 -9.10 3.05 26.47
N SER A 193 -7.86 3.07 25.97
CA SER A 193 -7.60 3.52 24.60
C SER A 193 -8.04 2.44 23.61
N VAL A 194 -8.77 2.83 22.57
CA VAL A 194 -9.02 1.95 21.42
C VAL A 194 -7.66 1.58 20.85
N GLY A 195 -7.23 0.34 21.06
CA GLY A 195 -5.90 -0.10 20.66
C GLY A 195 -4.96 -0.43 21.82
N SER A 196 -5.49 -0.62 23.05
CA SER A 196 -4.74 -1.32 24.09
C SER A 196 -4.17 -2.64 23.51
N ILE A 197 -2.92 -2.92 23.84
CA ILE A 197 -2.23 -4.15 23.37
C ILE A 197 -3.04 -5.41 23.71
N THR A 198 -3.80 -5.38 24.78
CA THR A 198 -4.66 -6.49 25.22
C THR A 198 -5.89 -6.70 24.33
N ASP A 199 -6.40 -5.64 23.69
CA ASP A 199 -7.63 -5.68 22.91
C ASP A 199 -7.38 -5.76 21.39
N ARG A 200 -6.12 -5.72 20.96
CA ARG A 200 -5.73 -5.71 19.53
C ARG A 200 -6.04 -7.00 18.78
N LYS A 201 -6.26 -8.10 19.47
CA LYS A 201 -6.58 -9.38 18.82
C LYS A 201 -7.84 -9.31 17.97
N ASP A 202 -8.81 -8.54 18.38
CA ASP A 202 -10.11 -8.44 17.73
C ASP A 202 -10.15 -7.48 16.53
N PHE A 203 -9.08 -6.70 16.32
CA PHE A 203 -8.98 -5.71 15.25
C PHE A 203 -7.91 -6.01 14.19
N LYS A 204 -7.39 -7.24 14.16
CA LYS A 204 -6.39 -7.62 13.18
C LYS A 204 -7.00 -7.84 11.81
N TYR A 205 -6.36 -7.25 10.82
CA TYR A 205 -6.57 -7.59 9.43
C TYR A 205 -5.51 -8.59 9.00
N LEU A 206 -5.89 -9.59 8.22
CA LEU A 206 -4.90 -10.22 7.36
C LEU A 206 -4.64 -9.29 6.19
N PRO A 207 -3.39 -8.90 6.04
CA PRO A 207 -3.02 -7.94 5.03
C PRO A 207 -3.22 -8.54 3.68
N ILE A 208 -3.47 -8.03 2.64
CA ILE A 208 -3.25 -8.58 1.29
C ILE A 208 -4.46 -9.14 0.55
N SER A 209 -5.61 -9.35 1.21
CA SER A 209 -6.80 -9.84 0.53
C SER A 209 -7.92 -8.81 0.49
N LEU A 210 -8.47 -8.54 -0.69
CA LEU A 210 -9.68 -7.71 -0.84
C LEU A 210 -10.96 -8.47 -0.44
N ARG A 211 -10.95 -9.78 -0.54
CA ARG A 211 -12.07 -10.65 -0.15
C ARG A 211 -12.14 -10.90 1.36
N TYR A 212 -11.39 -10.20 2.10
CA TYR A 212 -11.13 -10.49 3.48
C TYR A 212 -12.41 -10.64 4.32
N ARG A 213 -12.62 -11.83 4.88
CA ARG A 213 -13.70 -12.21 5.80
C ARG A 213 -13.13 -12.52 7.17
N PRO A 214 -13.95 -12.65 8.22
CA PRO A 214 -13.47 -13.16 9.48
C PRO A 214 -12.65 -14.43 9.25
N TYR A 215 -11.41 -14.41 9.68
CA TYR A 215 -10.41 -15.43 9.39
C TYR A 215 -9.58 -15.75 10.62
N THR A 216 -9.28 -17.02 10.81
CA THR A 216 -8.30 -17.46 11.81
C THR A 216 -7.14 -18.11 11.09
N ALA A 217 -5.93 -17.70 11.41
CA ALA A 217 -4.71 -18.25 10.84
C ALA A 217 -4.36 -19.58 11.58
N ASP A 218 -5.07 -20.63 11.28
CA ASP A 218 -4.94 -21.94 11.95
C ASP A 218 -4.61 -23.11 10.98
N SER A 219 -4.35 -22.81 9.72
CA SER A 219 -3.98 -23.83 8.74
C SER A 219 -2.64 -24.48 9.10
N LYS A 220 -2.40 -25.68 8.55
CA LYS A 220 -1.12 -26.39 8.72
C LYS A 220 0.09 -25.66 8.17
N PHE A 221 -0.11 -24.69 7.27
CA PHE A 221 0.93 -23.90 6.64
C PHE A 221 1.37 -22.70 7.47
N VAL A 222 0.53 -22.24 8.40
CA VAL A 222 0.86 -21.10 9.25
C VAL A 222 1.97 -21.51 10.22
N ARG A 223 3.08 -20.78 10.16
CA ARG A 223 4.21 -20.99 11.07
C ARG A 223 3.79 -20.72 12.52
N ARG A 224 4.15 -21.62 13.38
CA ARG A 224 3.84 -21.56 14.82
C ARG A 224 4.91 -20.85 15.63
N GLU A 225 6.12 -20.76 15.08
CA GLU A 225 7.27 -20.11 15.69
C GLU A 225 7.91 -19.16 14.70
N SER A 226 8.40 -18.02 15.19
CA SER A 226 9.18 -17.07 14.39
C SER A 226 10.63 -17.06 14.86
N LEU A 227 11.55 -16.72 13.96
CA LEU A 227 12.98 -16.59 14.26
C LEU A 227 13.27 -15.38 15.16
N GLY A 228 12.44 -14.34 15.04
CA GLY A 228 12.55 -13.11 15.82
C GLY A 228 11.74 -13.18 17.12
N GLY A 229 11.89 -12.18 17.92
CA GLY A 229 11.13 -11.97 19.15
C GLY A 229 12.03 -11.54 20.29
N ASP A 230 11.53 -10.60 21.08
CA ASP A 230 12.21 -10.15 22.28
C ASP A 230 11.88 -11.06 23.47
N MET A 231 12.70 -11.00 24.50
CA MET A 231 12.37 -11.65 25.77
C MET A 231 11.31 -10.82 26.49
N ILE A 232 10.13 -11.39 26.66
CA ILE A 232 9.01 -10.75 27.35
C ILE A 232 8.72 -11.44 28.66
N LYS A 233 8.24 -10.70 29.64
CA LYS A 233 7.74 -11.25 30.91
C LYS A 233 6.30 -11.69 30.72
N VAL A 234 6.03 -12.92 31.05
CA VAL A 234 4.67 -13.48 31.11
C VAL A 234 4.39 -14.02 32.51
N THR A 235 3.18 -13.84 32.99
CA THR A 235 2.75 -14.44 34.25
C THR A 235 2.10 -15.80 33.95
N GLN A 236 2.75 -16.86 34.40
CA GLN A 236 2.23 -18.22 34.26
C GLN A 236 2.10 -18.85 35.64
N ASN A 237 0.91 -19.28 36.02
CA ASN A 237 0.60 -19.84 37.36
C ASN A 237 1.02 -18.91 38.51
N GLY A 238 0.77 -17.60 38.38
CA GLY A 238 1.12 -16.60 39.40
C GLY A 238 2.61 -16.26 39.54
N LYS A 239 3.47 -16.83 38.67
CA LYS A 239 4.92 -16.54 38.65
C LYS A 239 5.30 -15.82 37.37
N GLU A 240 6.12 -14.80 37.48
CA GLU A 240 6.74 -14.15 36.33
C GLU A 240 7.81 -15.05 35.72
N LYS A 241 7.73 -15.24 34.41
CA LYS A 241 8.71 -15.96 33.61
C LYS A 241 9.11 -15.14 32.41
N LEU A 242 10.39 -15.12 32.09
CA LEU A 242 10.89 -14.57 30.83
C LEU A 242 10.74 -15.63 29.73
N VAL A 243 10.02 -15.31 28.69
CA VAL A 243 9.86 -16.15 27.50
C VAL A 243 10.19 -15.35 26.26
N LYS A 244 10.60 -16.05 25.21
CA LYS A 244 10.78 -15.43 23.90
C LYS A 244 9.40 -15.12 23.31
N GLU A 245 9.20 -13.88 22.85
CA GLU A 245 7.96 -13.50 22.19
C GLU A 245 7.81 -14.31 20.90
N ASN A 246 6.62 -14.90 20.73
CA ASN A 246 6.27 -15.54 19.47
C ASN A 246 5.63 -14.49 18.54
N ARG A 247 6.30 -14.14 17.45
CA ARG A 247 5.80 -13.23 16.42
C ARG A 247 5.02 -13.93 15.32
N SER A 248 4.84 -15.22 15.40
CA SER A 248 3.96 -15.97 14.51
C SER A 248 2.53 -15.41 14.61
N TYR A 249 1.84 -15.36 13.48
CA TYR A 249 0.42 -15.00 13.46
C TYR A 249 -0.51 -16.23 13.57
N PHE A 250 0.02 -17.42 13.86
CA PHE A 250 -0.78 -18.60 14.10
C PHE A 250 -1.81 -18.37 15.22
N GLY A 251 -3.06 -18.69 14.92
CA GLY A 251 -4.19 -18.49 15.82
C GLY A 251 -4.71 -17.05 15.87
N GLU A 252 -4.10 -16.12 15.14
CA GLU A 252 -4.57 -14.76 15.05
C GLU A 252 -5.88 -14.70 14.28
N LYS A 253 -6.77 -13.85 14.75
CA LYS A 253 -8.09 -13.64 14.11
C LYS A 253 -8.13 -12.31 13.40
N ALA A 254 -8.83 -12.35 12.31
CA ALA A 254 -9.12 -11.16 11.55
C ALA A 254 -10.63 -11.04 11.36
N ILE A 255 -11.21 -9.97 11.83
CA ILE A 255 -12.66 -9.74 11.87
C ILE A 255 -13.11 -8.57 11.00
N ILE A 256 -12.19 -7.75 10.52
CA ILE A 256 -12.49 -6.61 9.68
C ILE A 256 -12.25 -7.00 8.22
N THR A 257 -13.16 -6.64 7.34
CA THR A 257 -13.12 -7.05 5.93
C THR A 257 -12.74 -5.91 5.00
N ASN A 258 -12.11 -6.25 3.89
CA ASN A 258 -11.80 -5.33 2.79
C ASN A 258 -12.77 -5.50 1.59
N GLU A 259 -13.82 -6.29 1.73
CA GLU A 259 -14.70 -6.70 0.62
C GLU A 259 -15.41 -5.55 -0.10
N ARG A 260 -15.51 -4.38 0.53
CA ARG A 260 -16.18 -3.22 -0.10
C ARG A 260 -15.53 -2.80 -1.41
N HIS A 261 -14.21 -2.77 -1.47
CA HIS A 261 -13.49 -2.41 -2.69
C HIS A 261 -13.60 -3.49 -3.75
N LEU A 262 -13.55 -4.75 -3.35
CA LEU A 262 -13.80 -5.87 -4.25
C LEU A 262 -15.22 -5.85 -4.79
N GLY A 263 -16.22 -5.65 -3.92
CA GLY A 263 -17.62 -5.55 -4.33
C GLY A 263 -17.88 -4.40 -5.30
N LEU A 264 -17.27 -3.24 -5.08
CA LEU A 264 -17.33 -2.12 -6.02
C LEU A 264 -16.77 -2.52 -7.39
N LEU A 265 -15.59 -3.12 -7.43
CA LEU A 265 -14.90 -3.53 -8.65
C LEU A 265 -15.72 -4.56 -9.45
N LEU A 266 -16.23 -5.61 -8.78
CA LEU A 266 -17.02 -6.66 -9.41
C LEU A 266 -18.38 -6.14 -9.92
N ASN A 267 -19.01 -5.20 -9.23
CA ASN A 267 -20.25 -4.56 -9.68
C ASN A 267 -20.01 -3.70 -10.94
N ILE A 268 -18.86 -3.06 -11.04
CA ILE A 268 -18.48 -2.27 -12.22
C ILE A 268 -18.13 -3.18 -13.38
N GLU A 269 -17.37 -4.24 -13.15
CA GLU A 269 -17.04 -5.25 -14.18
C GLU A 269 -18.31 -5.83 -14.82
N ALA A 270 -19.31 -6.14 -14.01
CA ALA A 270 -20.59 -6.65 -14.50
C ALA A 270 -21.41 -5.64 -15.35
N ALA A 271 -21.00 -4.38 -15.42
CA ALA A 271 -21.69 -3.32 -16.16
C ALA A 271 -20.85 -2.69 -17.27
N ALA A 272 -19.56 -2.60 -17.10
CA ALA A 272 -18.65 -1.93 -18.01
C ALA A 272 -18.24 -2.85 -19.18
N LYS A 273 -17.92 -2.26 -20.33
CA LYS A 273 -17.38 -3.00 -21.48
C LYS A 273 -15.96 -3.49 -21.24
N LYS A 274 -15.17 -2.64 -20.59
CA LYS A 274 -13.76 -2.85 -20.25
C LYS A 274 -13.48 -2.19 -18.91
N VAL A 275 -12.56 -2.77 -18.15
CA VAL A 275 -12.18 -2.26 -16.82
C VAL A 275 -10.67 -2.15 -16.70
N ILE A 276 -10.20 -0.95 -16.41
CA ILE A 276 -8.82 -0.67 -16.02
C ILE A 276 -8.78 -0.41 -14.53
N VAL A 277 -7.91 -1.13 -13.82
CA VAL A 277 -7.70 -0.96 -12.39
C VAL A 277 -6.38 -0.27 -12.14
N ALA A 278 -6.43 0.86 -11.45
CA ALA A 278 -5.27 1.52 -10.86
C ALA A 278 -5.22 1.19 -9.37
N LEU A 279 -4.06 0.79 -8.88
CA LEU A 279 -3.86 0.41 -7.49
C LEU A 279 -2.76 1.25 -6.85
N ASP A 280 -3.04 1.80 -5.69
CA ASP A 280 -2.00 2.30 -4.79
C ASP A 280 -1.60 1.16 -3.84
N VAL A 281 -0.36 0.70 -3.95
CA VAL A 281 0.14 -0.51 -3.29
C VAL A 281 1.25 -0.14 -2.32
N SER A 282 1.10 -0.49 -1.07
CA SER A 282 2.14 -0.35 -0.03
C SER A 282 2.69 -1.70 0.45
N ASN A 283 1.96 -2.78 0.19
CA ASN A 283 2.29 -4.14 0.59
C ASN A 283 1.95 -5.13 -0.53
N PRO A 284 2.52 -6.34 -0.53
CA PRO A 284 2.06 -7.42 -1.39
C PRO A 284 0.55 -7.64 -1.22
N MET A 285 -0.14 -8.03 -2.29
CA MET A 285 -1.56 -8.34 -2.23
C MET A 285 -1.93 -9.52 -3.12
N ILE A 286 -3.10 -10.11 -2.86
CA ILE A 286 -3.66 -11.22 -3.63
C ILE A 286 -4.43 -10.66 -4.82
N PHE A 287 -4.06 -11.08 -6.02
CA PHE A 287 -4.69 -10.66 -7.28
C PHE A 287 -5.75 -11.66 -7.79
N ASN A 288 -5.68 -12.94 -7.41
CA ASN A 288 -6.59 -13.98 -7.91
C ASN A 288 -8.08 -13.73 -7.62
N GLU A 289 -8.39 -12.75 -6.77
CA GLU A 289 -9.76 -12.41 -6.41
C GLU A 289 -10.48 -11.59 -7.48
N PHE A 290 -9.73 -10.90 -8.35
CA PHE A 290 -10.30 -9.99 -9.36
C PHE A 290 -9.52 -9.91 -10.68
N GLU A 291 -8.26 -10.36 -10.73
CA GLU A 291 -7.37 -10.16 -11.87
C GLU A 291 -8.00 -10.64 -13.18
N SER A 292 -8.55 -11.86 -13.21
CA SER A 292 -9.16 -12.45 -14.41
C SER A 292 -10.44 -11.75 -14.89
N LYS A 293 -10.96 -10.78 -14.14
CA LYS A 293 -12.19 -10.04 -14.42
C LYS A 293 -11.96 -8.62 -14.92
N VAL A 294 -10.71 -8.23 -15.08
CA VAL A 294 -10.34 -6.88 -15.50
C VAL A 294 -9.37 -6.93 -16.67
N ASP A 295 -9.42 -5.91 -17.53
CA ASP A 295 -8.67 -5.89 -18.78
C ASP A 295 -7.24 -5.34 -18.60
N ALA A 296 -7.03 -4.42 -17.66
CA ALA A 296 -5.70 -3.92 -17.34
C ALA A 296 -5.53 -3.63 -15.86
N ILE A 297 -4.32 -3.80 -15.37
CA ILE A 297 -3.91 -3.50 -13.99
C ILE A 297 -2.64 -2.67 -14.02
N VAL A 298 -2.70 -1.49 -13.43
CA VAL A 298 -1.57 -0.59 -13.28
C VAL A 298 -1.40 -0.26 -11.81
N ILE A 299 -0.19 -0.44 -11.27
CA ILE A 299 0.07 -0.19 -9.86
C ILE A 299 1.10 0.91 -9.66
N GLY A 300 0.91 1.71 -8.63
CA GLY A 300 1.88 2.65 -8.12
C GLY A 300 2.20 2.33 -6.66
N PHE A 301 3.43 2.59 -6.25
CA PHE A 301 3.87 2.38 -4.88
C PHE A 301 3.74 3.69 -4.10
N GLY A 302 2.94 3.65 -3.04
CA GLY A 302 2.67 4.79 -2.19
C GLY A 302 1.60 4.45 -1.16
N GLY A 303 1.41 5.32 -0.19
CA GLY A 303 0.34 5.21 0.79
C GLY A 303 -1.02 5.61 0.24
N ASP A 304 -2.01 5.65 1.10
CA ASP A 304 -3.30 6.22 0.77
C ASP A 304 -3.27 7.77 0.92
N ARG A 305 -4.10 8.45 0.14
CA ARG A 305 -4.34 9.91 0.15
C ARG A 305 -3.12 10.79 -0.16
N SER A 306 -2.26 11.10 0.83
CA SER A 306 -1.19 12.09 0.70
C SER A 306 0.06 11.55 0.00
N ASP A 307 0.31 10.26 0.11
CA ASP A 307 1.56 9.63 -0.32
C ASP A 307 1.40 8.83 -1.61
N ARG A 308 0.18 8.83 -2.18
CA ARG A 308 -0.10 8.10 -3.42
C ARG A 308 0.60 8.72 -4.63
N VAL A 309 0.86 7.90 -5.62
CA VAL A 309 1.38 8.37 -6.89
C VAL A 309 0.43 9.39 -7.50
N PRO A 310 0.93 10.56 -7.99
CA PRO A 310 0.08 11.61 -8.54
C PRO A 310 -0.80 11.14 -9.69
N ASP A 311 -2.04 11.62 -9.70
CA ASP A 311 -3.05 11.26 -10.70
C ASP A 311 -2.57 11.47 -12.14
N LYS A 312 -1.86 12.57 -12.37
CA LYS A 312 -1.31 12.89 -13.68
C LYS A 312 -0.37 11.79 -14.21
N ALA A 313 0.52 11.26 -13.35
CA ALA A 313 1.45 10.21 -13.75
C ALA A 313 0.72 8.91 -14.13
N PHE A 314 -0.29 8.50 -13.35
CA PHE A 314 -1.13 7.36 -13.72
C PHE A 314 -1.86 7.57 -15.05
N LEU A 315 -2.46 8.75 -15.22
CA LEU A 315 -3.24 9.07 -16.41
C LEU A 315 -2.37 9.13 -17.66
N GLU A 316 -1.17 9.66 -17.58
CA GLU A 316 -0.22 9.68 -18.72
C GLU A 316 0.18 8.24 -19.15
N ILE A 317 0.31 7.31 -18.20
CA ILE A 317 0.53 5.88 -18.52
C ILE A 317 -0.73 5.26 -19.12
N ILE A 318 -1.89 5.41 -18.47
CA ILE A 318 -3.14 4.76 -18.88
C ILE A 318 -3.63 5.29 -20.23
N THR A 319 -3.41 6.57 -20.52
CA THR A 319 -3.75 7.16 -21.83
C THR A 319 -2.75 6.81 -22.92
N GLY A 320 -1.65 6.15 -22.60
CA GLY A 320 -0.60 5.80 -23.56
C GLY A 320 0.26 6.98 -24.02
N GLN A 321 0.25 8.09 -23.30
CA GLN A 321 1.18 9.21 -23.57
C GLN A 321 2.61 8.87 -23.19
N VAL A 322 2.77 8.07 -22.13
CA VAL A 322 4.06 7.58 -21.66
C VAL A 322 4.04 6.05 -21.58
N GLU A 323 5.07 5.42 -22.11
CA GLU A 323 5.22 3.98 -22.03
C GLU A 323 5.54 3.55 -20.60
N PRO A 324 4.79 2.58 -20.01
CA PRO A 324 5.11 2.05 -18.70
C PRO A 324 6.47 1.37 -18.70
N SER A 325 7.24 1.60 -17.65
CA SER A 325 8.60 1.05 -17.54
C SER A 325 8.96 0.57 -16.13
N GLY A 326 8.02 0.65 -15.19
CA GLY A 326 8.20 0.16 -13.83
C GLY A 326 8.31 -1.37 -13.77
N LEU A 327 9.01 -1.84 -12.74
CA LEU A 327 9.17 -3.26 -12.43
C LEU A 327 8.75 -3.50 -10.98
N LEU A 328 8.14 -4.65 -10.70
CA LEU A 328 7.76 -5.04 -9.34
C LEU A 328 8.97 -5.06 -8.40
N PRO A 329 8.95 -4.32 -7.28
CA PRO A 329 10.01 -4.37 -6.29
C PRO A 329 9.86 -5.50 -5.27
N LEU A 330 8.81 -6.33 -5.42
CA LEU A 330 8.47 -7.41 -4.49
C LEU A 330 7.62 -8.48 -5.21
N GLN A 331 7.48 -9.64 -4.59
CA GLN A 331 6.63 -10.72 -5.08
C GLN A 331 5.17 -10.47 -4.69
N MET A 332 4.23 -10.80 -5.61
CA MET A 332 2.81 -10.81 -5.32
C MET A 332 2.34 -12.25 -5.11
N PRO A 333 1.75 -12.58 -3.94
CA PRO A 333 1.40 -13.95 -3.57
C PRO A 333 0.28 -14.53 -4.42
N ALA A 334 0.36 -15.83 -4.69
CA ALA A 334 -0.70 -16.55 -5.38
C ALA A 334 -2.01 -16.58 -4.57
N ASN A 335 -1.93 -16.77 -3.26
CA ASN A 335 -3.06 -16.84 -2.34
C ASN A 335 -2.58 -16.74 -0.88
N MET A 336 -3.50 -16.81 0.08
CA MET A 336 -3.18 -16.76 1.50
C MET A 336 -2.33 -17.94 1.97
N GLU A 337 -2.56 -19.15 1.45
CA GLU A 337 -1.78 -20.33 1.81
C GLU A 337 -0.29 -20.14 1.50
N THR A 338 0.01 -19.53 0.38
CA THR A 338 1.39 -19.20 -0.02
C THR A 338 2.05 -18.21 0.95
N VAL A 339 1.29 -17.20 1.41
CA VAL A 339 1.79 -16.24 2.40
C VAL A 339 2.07 -16.92 3.74
N GLU A 340 1.19 -17.82 4.15
CA GLU A 340 1.32 -18.56 5.39
C GLU A 340 2.50 -19.56 5.37
N ALA A 341 2.85 -20.06 4.19
CA ALA A 341 3.91 -21.06 4.02
C ALA A 341 5.32 -20.45 3.90
N GLN A 342 5.45 -19.14 3.62
CA GLN A 342 6.75 -18.53 3.44
C GLN A 342 7.59 -18.49 4.73
N PHE A 343 8.90 -18.46 4.59
CA PHE A 343 9.85 -18.29 5.69
C PHE A 343 10.28 -16.83 5.79
N GLU A 344 10.39 -16.30 7.01
CA GLU A 344 10.73 -14.89 7.28
C GLU A 344 12.10 -14.47 6.75
N ASP A 345 13.03 -15.40 6.66
CA ASP A 345 14.44 -15.20 6.35
C ASP A 345 14.88 -15.85 5.02
N VAL A 346 13.95 -16.44 4.29
CA VAL A 346 14.24 -17.04 2.98
C VAL A 346 13.71 -16.14 1.87
N PRO A 347 14.59 -15.49 1.09
CA PRO A 347 14.14 -14.61 0.03
C PRO A 347 13.54 -15.41 -1.13
N ARG A 348 12.46 -14.89 -1.69
CA ARG A 348 11.80 -15.41 -2.90
C ARG A 348 11.33 -16.88 -2.80
N ASP A 349 10.94 -17.32 -1.61
CA ASP A 349 10.37 -18.66 -1.38
C ASP A 349 8.85 -18.70 -1.59
N MET A 350 8.22 -17.56 -1.78
CA MET A 350 6.78 -17.44 -1.94
C MET A 350 6.35 -17.76 -3.38
N LYS A 351 5.34 -18.62 -3.54
CA LYS A 351 4.70 -18.85 -4.84
C LYS A 351 3.95 -17.61 -5.29
N CYS A 352 4.35 -17.04 -6.43
CA CYS A 352 3.75 -15.84 -6.99
C CYS A 352 2.42 -16.11 -7.70
N HIS A 353 1.60 -15.06 -7.82
CA HIS A 353 0.44 -15.06 -8.68
C HIS A 353 0.85 -15.25 -10.14
N VAL A 354 0.09 -16.09 -10.83
CA VAL A 354 0.15 -16.24 -12.29
C VAL A 354 -1.17 -15.72 -12.83
N ASP A 355 -1.10 -14.71 -13.70
CA ASP A 355 -2.30 -14.09 -14.26
C ASP A 355 -2.94 -14.92 -15.36
N SER A 356 -4.10 -14.47 -15.85
CA SER A 356 -4.84 -15.13 -16.91
C SER A 356 -4.12 -15.15 -18.27
N ASP A 357 -3.11 -14.30 -18.46
CA ASP A 357 -2.26 -14.24 -19.65
C ASP A 357 -0.97 -15.08 -19.48
N GLY A 358 -0.78 -15.75 -18.33
CA GLY A 358 0.34 -16.62 -18.04
C GLY A 358 1.58 -15.90 -17.46
N HIS A 359 1.49 -14.63 -17.11
CA HIS A 359 2.59 -13.88 -16.51
C HIS A 359 2.68 -14.13 -15.01
N THR A 360 3.89 -14.29 -14.52
CA THR A 360 4.14 -14.46 -13.08
C THR A 360 4.48 -13.10 -12.45
N TYR A 361 3.73 -12.68 -11.42
CA TYR A 361 3.95 -11.42 -10.71
C TYR A 361 5.08 -11.55 -9.69
N ASP A 362 6.26 -11.87 -10.19
CA ASP A 362 7.49 -11.99 -9.41
C ASP A 362 8.26 -10.67 -9.36
N PHE A 363 9.27 -10.61 -8.50
CA PHE A 363 10.23 -9.52 -8.43
C PHE A 363 10.83 -9.20 -9.81
N ALA A 364 10.89 -7.93 -10.15
CA ALA A 364 11.32 -7.39 -11.44
C ALA A 364 10.39 -7.70 -12.64
N PHE A 365 9.15 -8.13 -12.42
CA PHE A 365 8.15 -8.23 -13.47
C PHE A 365 7.51 -6.87 -13.78
N GLY A 366 7.18 -6.64 -15.02
CA GLY A 366 6.40 -5.50 -15.51
C GLY A 366 6.19 -5.60 -17.01
N LEU A 367 5.14 -4.95 -17.49
CA LEU A 367 4.78 -4.86 -18.90
C LEU A 367 5.03 -3.47 -19.46
N ASN A 368 5.35 -3.40 -20.73
CA ASN A 368 5.28 -2.21 -21.57
C ASN A 368 4.33 -2.47 -22.76
N TRP A 369 4.28 -1.59 -23.76
CA TRP A 369 3.41 -1.77 -24.91
C TRP A 369 3.78 -2.98 -25.78
N SER A 370 5.02 -3.45 -25.69
CA SER A 370 5.52 -4.62 -26.45
C SER A 370 5.39 -5.94 -25.66
N GLY A 371 4.88 -5.91 -24.43
CA GLY A 371 4.74 -7.07 -23.55
C GLY A 371 5.70 -7.03 -22.37
N VAL A 372 6.19 -8.19 -21.95
CA VAL A 372 7.08 -8.30 -20.75
C VAL A 372 8.38 -7.54 -20.97
N ILE A 373 8.70 -6.64 -20.06
CA ILE A 373 9.93 -5.85 -20.09
C ILE A 373 11.14 -6.78 -19.93
N LYS A 374 12.04 -6.73 -20.90
CA LYS A 374 13.32 -7.47 -20.91
C LYS A 374 14.44 -6.48 -21.20
N ASP A 375 15.13 -6.03 -20.16
CA ASP A 375 16.23 -5.07 -20.28
C ASP A 375 17.37 -5.36 -19.27
N LYS A 376 18.35 -4.46 -19.20
CA LYS A 376 19.50 -4.60 -18.28
C LYS A 376 19.08 -4.69 -16.81
N ARG A 377 17.94 -4.09 -16.42
CA ARG A 377 17.43 -4.15 -15.06
C ARG A 377 16.91 -5.55 -14.76
N THR A 378 16.08 -6.12 -15.64
CA THR A 378 15.52 -7.47 -15.47
C THR A 378 16.63 -8.52 -15.48
N ALA A 379 17.65 -8.38 -16.32
CA ALA A 379 18.81 -9.27 -16.35
C ALA A 379 19.59 -9.21 -15.01
N LYS A 380 19.71 -8.02 -14.41
CA LYS A 380 20.38 -7.83 -13.13
C LYS A 380 19.60 -8.41 -11.95
N TYR A 381 18.28 -8.26 -11.95
CA TYR A 381 17.43 -8.60 -10.80
C TYR A 381 16.84 -10.01 -10.87
N ASN A 382 16.83 -10.64 -12.03
CA ASN A 382 16.32 -12.00 -12.22
C ASN A 382 17.37 -13.07 -11.92
N VAL A 383 18.13 -12.89 -10.85
CA VAL A 383 19.09 -13.88 -10.34
C VAL A 383 18.45 -14.70 -9.23
N PRO A 384 18.76 -16.01 -9.16
CA PRO A 384 18.31 -16.84 -8.04
C PRO A 384 18.79 -16.27 -6.70
N PRO A 385 18.02 -16.45 -5.62
CA PRO A 385 18.49 -16.07 -4.29
C PRO A 385 19.77 -16.83 -3.92
N ILE A 386 20.68 -16.12 -3.24
CA ILE A 386 22.00 -16.65 -2.86
C ILE A 386 21.88 -17.76 -1.80
N VAL A 387 20.77 -17.83 -1.11
CA VAL A 387 20.56 -18.75 0.00
C VAL A 387 20.09 -20.10 -0.52
N GLY A 388 20.88 -21.14 -0.32
CA GLY A 388 20.44 -22.51 -0.55
C GLY A 388 19.25 -22.87 0.34
N ASN A 389 18.39 -23.75 -0.15
CA ASN A 389 17.25 -24.24 0.62
C ASN A 389 17.75 -24.87 1.95
N PRO A 390 17.47 -24.28 3.12
CA PRO A 390 17.98 -24.77 4.39
C PRO A 390 17.36 -26.10 4.80
N LEU A 391 16.41 -26.63 4.02
CA LEU A 391 15.70 -27.88 4.29
C LEU A 391 16.09 -29.02 3.31
N LYS A 392 17.20 -28.87 2.59
CA LYS A 392 17.81 -29.97 1.84
C LYS A 392 18.93 -30.61 2.61
#